data_92c00668342618530e4498fd831527b9
#
_entry.id   92c00668342618530e4498fd831527b9
#
_cell.length_a   1.000
_cell.length_b   1.000
_cell.length_c   1.000
_cell.angle_alpha   90.00
_cell.angle_beta   90.00
_cell.angle_gamma   90.00
#
_symmetry.space_group_name_H-M   'P 1'
#
loop_
_entity.id
_entity.type
_entity.pdbx_description
1 polymer ?
#
loop_
_entity_poly.entity_id
_entity_poly.type
_entity_poly.pdbx_seq_one_letter_code
_entity_poly.pdbx_strand_id
1 'polypeptide(L)'
;MENAGMKYELDSGRWYHKNNHYQNIAILTGLPYSEIIPACPKKEIWHGQDFVKVFHKLGFNTTQRFEKFRPDSDKPMLMRTTSFQKGFWYAWVYYDHVVYLGDNATMTFDDWQKAWKRLKPTSMLPVWI
;
A
#
# COMPACT_ATOMS: atom_id res chain seq x y z
N MET A 1 1.61 4.61 19.32
CA MET A 1 2.34 3.66 18.47
C MET A 1 2.76 4.33 17.18
N GLU A 2 3.98 4.10 16.76
CA GLU A 2 4.46 4.68 15.53
C GLU A 2 3.95 3.92 14.31
N ASN A 3 3.86 4.62 13.21
CA ASN A 3 3.27 4.12 11.97
C ASN A 3 4.28 3.44 11.06
N ALA A 4 5.30 2.78 11.59
CA ALA A 4 6.27 2.03 10.78
C ALA A 4 6.90 2.88 9.66
N GLY A 5 7.14 4.18 9.93
CA GLY A 5 7.69 5.10 8.95
C GLY A 5 6.67 5.73 8.01
N MET A 6 5.37 5.41 8.19
CA MET A 6 4.33 5.89 7.29
C MET A 6 4.25 7.40 7.24
N LYS A 7 4.20 7.93 6.02
CA LYS A 7 3.94 9.33 5.73
C LYS A 7 2.92 9.39 4.61
N TYR A 8 1.91 10.23 4.76
CA TYR A 8 1.05 10.42 3.62
C TYR A 8 1.47 11.59 2.74
N GLU A 9 2.41 12.42 3.18
CA GLU A 9 3.08 13.38 2.32
C GLU A 9 4.14 12.67 1.48
N LEU A 10 4.02 12.74 0.18
CA LEU A 10 5.01 12.15 -0.70
C LEU A 10 6.22 13.05 -0.84
N ASP A 11 7.38 12.43 -0.88
CA ASP A 11 8.67 13.11 -0.87
C ASP A 11 8.80 14.21 -1.93
N SER A 12 8.42 13.94 -3.15
CA SER A 12 8.62 14.87 -4.26
C SER A 12 7.34 15.50 -4.77
N GLY A 13 6.22 15.19 -4.17
CA GLY A 13 4.93 15.58 -4.72
C GLY A 13 4.64 14.98 -6.08
N ARG A 14 5.41 14.00 -6.50
CA ARG A 14 5.25 13.38 -7.80
C ARG A 14 4.22 12.28 -7.77
N TRP A 15 3.49 12.18 -8.85
CA TRP A 15 2.50 11.16 -9.05
C TRP A 15 2.97 10.18 -10.12
N TYR A 16 3.06 8.89 -9.78
CA TYR A 16 3.43 7.85 -10.72
C TYR A 16 2.17 7.12 -11.18
N HIS A 17 1.55 7.65 -12.23
CA HIS A 17 0.28 7.12 -12.74
C HIS A 17 0.35 5.68 -13.23
N LYS A 18 1.49 5.29 -13.77
CA LYS A 18 1.65 3.96 -14.36
C LYS A 18 2.01 2.90 -13.34
N ASN A 19 2.48 3.31 -12.16
CA ASN A 19 2.87 2.36 -11.13
C ASN A 19 2.60 2.95 -9.75
N ASN A 20 1.36 2.78 -9.30
CA ASN A 20 0.95 3.20 -7.98
C ASN A 20 1.69 2.46 -6.86
N HIS A 21 2.40 1.38 -7.19
CA HIS A 21 3.14 0.62 -6.19
C HIS A 21 4.23 1.47 -5.54
N TYR A 22 4.93 2.28 -6.33
CA TYR A 22 5.96 3.17 -5.78
C TYR A 22 5.35 4.14 -4.77
N GLN A 23 4.21 4.71 -5.11
CA GLN A 23 3.51 5.64 -4.22
C GLN A 23 3.06 4.96 -2.93
N ASN A 24 2.48 3.78 -3.03
CA ASN A 24 2.03 3.03 -1.86
C ASN A 24 3.20 2.69 -0.94
N ILE A 25 4.31 2.26 -1.52
CA ILE A 25 5.51 1.95 -0.75
C ILE A 25 6.07 3.21 -0.08
N ALA A 26 6.08 4.34 -0.79
CA ALA A 26 6.56 5.60 -0.24
C ALA A 26 5.72 6.04 0.97
N ILE A 27 4.42 5.90 0.88
CA ILE A 27 3.52 6.24 2.00
C ILE A 27 3.81 5.32 3.20
N LEU A 28 3.91 4.02 2.96
CA LEU A 28 4.09 3.05 4.04
C LEU A 28 5.46 3.13 4.70
N THR A 29 6.50 3.45 3.94
CA THR A 29 7.88 3.45 4.47
C THR A 29 8.38 4.82 4.87
N GLY A 30 7.81 5.88 4.29
CA GLY A 30 8.34 7.24 4.47
C GLY A 30 9.63 7.48 3.70
N LEU A 31 10.01 6.59 2.79
CA LEU A 31 11.26 6.71 2.02
C LEU A 31 11.04 7.46 0.71
N PRO A 32 12.08 8.12 0.19
CA PRO A 32 11.99 8.78 -1.11
C PRO A 32 11.99 7.76 -2.25
N TYR A 33 11.47 8.17 -3.39
CA TYR A 33 11.43 7.31 -4.59
C TYR A 33 12.82 6.88 -5.03
N SER A 34 13.84 7.72 -4.81
CA SER A 34 15.22 7.38 -5.14
C SER A 34 15.73 6.13 -4.43
N GLU A 35 15.18 5.82 -3.26
CA GLU A 35 15.52 4.59 -2.54
C GLU A 35 14.59 3.44 -2.88
N ILE A 36 13.33 3.73 -3.18
CA ILE A 36 12.31 2.73 -3.42
C ILE A 36 12.51 2.05 -4.77
N ILE A 37 12.66 2.85 -5.83
CA ILE A 37 12.69 2.34 -7.20
C ILE A 37 13.78 1.30 -7.43
N PRO A 38 15.02 1.49 -6.95
CA PRO A 38 16.06 0.47 -7.13
C PRO A 38 15.75 -0.85 -6.43
N ALA A 39 14.92 -0.85 -5.39
CA ALA A 39 14.55 -2.06 -4.67
C ALA A 39 13.41 -2.83 -5.34
N CYS A 40 12.75 -2.23 -6.32
CA CYS A 40 11.55 -2.79 -6.94
C CYS A 40 11.90 -3.68 -8.13
N PRO A 41 11.07 -4.70 -8.41
CA PRO A 41 11.25 -5.50 -9.62
C PRO A 41 10.99 -4.67 -10.87
N LYS A 42 11.74 -4.96 -11.92
CA LYS A 42 11.62 -4.23 -13.20
C LYS A 42 10.62 -4.91 -14.13
N LYS A 43 9.39 -5.03 -13.67
CA LYS A 43 8.29 -5.63 -14.42
C LYS A 43 7.01 -4.90 -14.10
N GLU A 44 6.03 -4.96 -14.99
CA GLU A 44 4.78 -4.23 -14.82
C GLU A 44 3.84 -4.93 -13.83
N ILE A 45 3.79 -6.24 -13.87
CA ILE A 45 2.85 -7.01 -13.05
C ILE A 45 3.60 -7.58 -11.85
N TRP A 46 3.12 -7.22 -10.66
CA TRP A 46 3.69 -7.71 -9.41
C TRP A 46 2.74 -8.70 -8.76
N HIS A 47 3.30 -9.74 -8.16
CA HIS A 47 2.58 -10.66 -7.30
C HIS A 47 2.77 -10.26 -5.84
N GLY A 48 1.99 -10.87 -4.95
CA GLY A 48 2.08 -10.54 -3.52
C GLY A 48 3.49 -10.67 -2.96
N GLN A 49 4.22 -11.70 -3.36
CA GLN A 49 5.60 -11.92 -2.89
C GLN A 49 6.57 -10.85 -3.36
N ASP A 50 6.30 -10.18 -4.45
CA ASP A 50 7.14 -9.07 -4.91
C ASP A 50 7.10 -7.94 -3.87
N PHE A 51 5.94 -7.63 -3.33
CA PHE A 51 5.82 -6.61 -2.28
C PHE A 51 6.56 -7.01 -1.00
N VAL A 52 6.42 -8.24 -0.58
CA VAL A 52 7.13 -8.76 0.60
C VAL A 52 8.64 -8.55 0.43
N LYS A 53 9.17 -8.91 -0.72
CA LYS A 53 10.60 -8.76 -1.00
C LYS A 53 11.05 -7.31 -1.00
N VAL A 54 10.26 -6.42 -1.59
CA VAL A 54 10.60 -5.00 -1.65
C VAL A 54 10.65 -4.40 -0.25
N PHE A 55 9.64 -4.64 0.59
CA PHE A 55 9.64 -4.11 1.96
C PHE A 55 10.83 -4.64 2.75
N HIS A 56 11.16 -5.93 2.62
CA HIS A 56 12.32 -6.50 3.31
C HIS A 56 13.62 -5.87 2.85
N LYS A 57 13.79 -5.62 1.55
CA LYS A 57 14.97 -4.94 1.04
C LYS A 57 15.11 -3.53 1.60
N LEU A 58 13.99 -2.87 1.84
CA LEU A 58 13.99 -1.52 2.39
C LEU A 58 14.12 -1.48 3.91
N GLY A 59 14.26 -2.63 4.55
CA GLY A 59 14.50 -2.70 5.98
C GLY A 59 13.24 -2.78 6.83
N PHE A 60 12.09 -3.08 6.22
CA PHE A 60 10.82 -3.17 6.92
C PHE A 60 10.41 -4.62 7.10
N ASN A 61 9.62 -4.86 8.13
CA ASN A 61 9.05 -6.16 8.42
C ASN A 61 7.66 -6.26 7.80
N THR A 62 7.29 -7.46 7.40
CA THR A 62 5.94 -7.80 6.95
C THR A 62 5.60 -9.19 7.44
N THR A 63 4.32 -9.57 7.32
CA THR A 63 3.99 -10.99 7.36
C THR A 63 4.62 -11.68 6.14
N GLN A 64 4.75 -13.00 6.19
CA GLN A 64 5.41 -13.73 5.09
C GLN A 64 4.64 -13.67 3.77
N ARG A 65 3.35 -13.44 3.87
CA ARG A 65 2.45 -13.33 2.73
C ARG A 65 1.23 -12.49 3.11
N PHE A 66 0.45 -12.11 2.13
CA PHE A 66 -0.81 -11.41 2.39
C PHE A 66 -1.73 -12.30 3.22
N GLU A 67 -2.41 -11.68 4.17
CA GLU A 67 -3.37 -12.31 5.07
C GLU A 67 -4.76 -11.80 4.79
N LYS A 68 -5.78 -12.46 5.34
CA LYS A 68 -7.15 -11.98 5.24
C LYS A 68 -7.27 -10.57 5.82
N PHE A 69 -7.94 -9.68 5.12
CA PHE A 69 -8.10 -8.29 5.54
C PHE A 69 -8.87 -8.20 6.86
N ARG A 70 -8.35 -7.40 7.78
CA ARG A 70 -9.00 -7.03 9.04
C ARG A 70 -8.94 -5.52 9.20
N PRO A 71 -10.09 -4.83 9.25
CA PRO A 71 -10.10 -3.36 9.34
C PRO A 71 -9.55 -2.83 10.66
N ASP A 72 -9.52 -3.65 11.71
CA ASP A 72 -9.05 -3.28 13.03
C ASP A 72 -7.59 -3.64 13.30
N SER A 73 -6.84 -3.99 12.26
CA SER A 73 -5.41 -4.26 12.40
C SER A 73 -4.70 -3.04 12.98
N ASP A 74 -3.76 -3.28 13.89
CA ASP A 74 -3.02 -2.23 14.58
C ASP A 74 -1.79 -1.73 13.82
N LYS A 75 -1.58 -2.21 12.60
CA LYS A 75 -0.43 -1.83 11.77
C LYS A 75 -0.87 -1.23 10.46
N PRO A 76 -0.11 -0.25 9.94
CA PRO A 76 -0.30 0.19 8.57
C PRO A 76 -0.16 -1.00 7.62
N MET A 77 -0.86 -0.96 6.52
CA MET A 77 -0.89 -2.10 5.62
C MET A 77 -1.04 -1.69 4.16
N LEU A 78 -0.62 -2.59 3.30
CA LEU A 78 -1.05 -2.58 1.92
C LEU A 78 -2.33 -3.41 1.85
N MET A 79 -3.45 -2.76 1.52
CA MET A 79 -4.75 -3.41 1.41
C MET A 79 -4.97 -3.81 -0.04
N ARG A 80 -5.24 -5.08 -0.28
CA ARG A 80 -5.50 -5.58 -1.62
C ARG A 80 -7.01 -5.76 -1.80
N THR A 81 -7.51 -5.31 -2.94
CA THR A 81 -8.94 -5.37 -3.26
C THR A 81 -9.16 -6.06 -4.58
N THR A 82 -10.41 -6.46 -4.82
CA THR A 82 -10.83 -6.83 -6.17
C THR A 82 -10.64 -5.64 -7.11
N SER A 83 -10.68 -5.88 -8.41
CA SER A 83 -10.59 -4.82 -9.40
C SER A 83 -11.80 -4.88 -10.35
N PHE A 84 -11.92 -3.87 -11.21
CA PHE A 84 -12.96 -3.89 -12.25
C PHE A 84 -12.62 -4.89 -13.36
N GLN A 85 -11.38 -5.34 -13.44
CA GLN A 85 -10.93 -6.26 -14.45
C GLN A 85 -10.63 -7.61 -13.83
N LYS A 86 -11.27 -8.65 -14.32
CA LYS A 86 -11.11 -10.01 -13.81
C LYS A 86 -9.64 -10.46 -13.93
N GLY A 87 -9.14 -11.09 -12.89
CA GLY A 87 -7.76 -11.59 -12.84
C GLY A 87 -6.75 -10.58 -12.36
N PHE A 88 -7.17 -9.35 -12.07
CA PHE A 88 -6.32 -8.30 -11.54
C PHE A 88 -6.81 -7.88 -10.16
N TRP A 89 -5.97 -7.11 -9.46
CA TRP A 89 -6.32 -6.57 -8.15
C TRP A 89 -5.67 -5.20 -7.99
N TYR A 90 -6.24 -4.40 -7.08
CA TYR A 90 -5.71 -3.08 -6.74
C TYR A 90 -5.11 -3.10 -5.35
N ALA A 91 -4.14 -2.24 -5.13
CA ALA A 91 -3.51 -2.05 -3.83
C ALA A 91 -3.74 -0.63 -3.33
N TRP A 92 -4.00 -0.53 -2.04
CA TRP A 92 -4.31 0.71 -1.34
C TRP A 92 -3.53 0.74 -0.04
N VAL A 93 -3.20 1.93 0.46
CA VAL A 93 -2.63 2.06 1.79
C VAL A 93 -3.75 2.33 2.78
N TYR A 94 -3.80 1.54 3.84
CA TYR A 94 -4.84 1.61 4.86
C TYR A 94 -4.21 1.58 6.24
N TYR A 95 -4.68 2.44 7.13
CA TYR A 95 -4.32 2.39 8.54
C TYR A 95 -5.40 3.06 9.36
N ASP A 96 -5.86 2.37 10.40
CA ASP A 96 -6.77 2.90 11.42
C ASP A 96 -8.00 3.60 10.81
N HIS A 97 -8.72 2.88 9.95
CA HIS A 97 -9.97 3.32 9.30
C HIS A 97 -9.79 4.49 8.34
N VAL A 98 -8.57 4.69 7.85
CA VAL A 98 -8.26 5.73 6.86
C VAL A 98 -7.54 5.10 5.68
N VAL A 99 -7.95 5.48 4.46
CA VAL A 99 -7.27 5.11 3.22
C VAL A 99 -6.42 6.29 2.77
N TYR A 100 -5.16 6.04 2.49
CA TYR A 100 -4.18 7.06 2.08
C TYR A 100 -3.99 6.99 0.58
N LEU A 101 -4.41 8.06 -0.11
CA LEU A 101 -4.50 8.06 -1.58
C LEU A 101 -3.30 8.67 -2.28
N GLY A 102 -2.36 9.24 -1.53
CA GLY A 102 -1.26 9.98 -2.09
C GLY A 102 -1.60 11.46 -2.28
N ASP A 103 -0.61 12.27 -2.66
CA ASP A 103 -0.75 13.73 -2.81
C ASP A 103 -1.39 14.40 -1.59
N ASN A 104 -1.08 13.89 -0.40
CA ASN A 104 -1.65 14.36 0.88
C ASN A 104 -3.16 14.17 0.98
N ALA A 105 -3.74 13.29 0.17
CA ALA A 105 -5.17 13.01 0.20
C ALA A 105 -5.46 11.76 1.02
N THR A 106 -6.49 11.84 1.84
CA THR A 106 -6.98 10.71 2.63
C THR A 106 -8.50 10.65 2.53
N MET A 107 -9.03 9.47 2.81
CA MET A 107 -10.47 9.24 2.97
C MET A 107 -10.68 8.36 4.18
N THR A 108 -11.81 8.54 4.87
CA THR A 108 -12.21 7.53 5.83
C THR A 108 -12.53 6.24 5.08
N PHE A 109 -12.37 5.12 5.76
CA PHE A 109 -12.70 3.82 5.16
C PHE A 109 -14.16 3.75 4.76
N ASP A 110 -15.05 4.32 5.57
CA ASP A 110 -16.49 4.37 5.26
C ASP A 110 -16.75 5.11 3.96
N ASP A 111 -16.14 6.29 3.78
CA ASP A 111 -16.31 7.06 2.55
C ASP A 111 -15.68 6.35 1.37
N TRP A 112 -14.53 5.70 1.58
CA TRP A 112 -13.88 4.93 0.53
C TRP A 112 -14.78 3.79 0.06
N GLN A 113 -15.42 3.07 0.97
CA GLN A 113 -16.33 1.98 0.61
C GLN A 113 -17.55 2.48 -0.18
N LYS A 114 -18.03 3.67 0.15
CA LYS A 114 -19.15 4.29 -0.61
C LYS A 114 -18.73 4.71 -2.00
N ALA A 115 -17.52 5.28 -2.14
CA ALA A 115 -17.00 5.75 -3.42
C ALA A 115 -16.66 4.58 -4.35
N TRP A 116 -16.14 3.48 -3.83
CA TRP A 116 -15.72 2.31 -4.60
C TRP A 116 -16.50 1.06 -4.16
N LYS A 117 -17.81 1.11 -4.25
CA LYS A 117 -18.72 0.03 -3.81
C LYS A 117 -18.41 -1.33 -4.43
N ARG A 118 -17.90 -1.33 -5.65
CA ARG A 118 -17.63 -2.56 -6.40
C ARG A 118 -16.31 -3.21 -6.06
N LEU A 119 -15.44 -2.49 -5.35
CA LEU A 119 -14.15 -3.01 -4.92
C LEU A 119 -14.27 -3.56 -3.50
N LYS A 120 -13.83 -4.80 -3.32
CA LYS A 120 -13.93 -5.46 -2.02
C LYS A 120 -12.55 -5.73 -1.46
N PRO A 121 -12.24 -5.29 -0.24
CA PRO A 121 -11.01 -5.67 0.42
C PRO A 121 -10.95 -7.20 0.58
N THR A 122 -9.86 -7.80 0.17
CA THR A 122 -9.68 -9.25 0.21
C THR A 122 -8.56 -9.65 1.15
N SER A 123 -7.44 -8.97 1.08
CA SER A 123 -6.27 -9.34 1.87
C SER A 123 -5.45 -8.12 2.23
N MET A 124 -4.50 -8.31 3.13
CA MET A 124 -3.63 -7.24 3.61
C MET A 124 -2.22 -7.73 3.81
N LEU A 125 -1.27 -6.84 3.64
CA LEU A 125 0.12 -7.05 4.00
C LEU A 125 0.49 -5.98 5.04
N PRO A 126 0.51 -6.32 6.34
CA PRO A 126 0.97 -5.39 7.36
C PRO A 126 2.44 -5.08 7.18
N VAL A 127 2.82 -3.83 7.45
CA VAL A 127 4.21 -3.35 7.32
C VAL A 127 4.59 -2.62 8.59
N TRP A 128 5.76 -2.95 9.17
CA TRP A 128 6.22 -2.29 10.40
C TRP A 128 7.75 -2.26 10.45
N ILE A 129 8.26 -1.47 11.39
CA ILE A 129 9.70 -1.33 11.60
C ILE A 129 10.24 -2.51 12.41
#